data_2027d3a90ea025e0af39a54488b04322
#
_entry.id   2027d3a90ea025e0af39a54488b04322
#
_cell.length_a   1.000
_cell.length_b   1.000
_cell.length_c   1.000
_cell.angle_alpha   90.00
_cell.angle_beta   90.00
_cell.angle_gamma   90.00
#
_symmetry.space_group_name_H-M   'P 1'
#
loop_
_entity.id
_entity.type
_entity.pdbx_description
1 polymer ?
#
loop_
_entity_poly.entity_id
_entity_poly.type
_entity_poly.pdbx_seq_one_letter_code
_entity_poly.pdbx_strand_id
1 'polypeptide(L)'
;MIKLTVFVTTILLAVFLLSRPSFAGEGGLIPMEDFFRNPEKSGFRISPDGARISWRASWERRLNIFVQKIGEETATRVTAATERDILTYFWSGNDRILYLQDSGGDENYHLYAVDAGGSGTKDLTPFEGVRVTIVDPLEEIDDEVLIGMNRRDPRVFDVFRLNIASGELALVEENPGDIEGWVTDHQGKLRVALRTDGVNQSLLYRDREEDEFRTLLTTDFRESVGPLFFTFDDKKLYVSSNLGRDKSAIYVFDPEKAANEELIFEHPEVDVYALLQSKKRKVITGVGYVTDRARYHFFDKERGNLQEELESRLPGREVAVTSMSKDEDKVLLHAGGDRTQGAYYFYDRATGEFHKLAELSPWLPEDELAPMKPVQYTARDGLTIHGYLTLPVNSDGKNLPVVIHPHGGPWARDSWGYDSEVQFLASRGLAVLQMNFRGSTGYGRAFWEASFKQWGRAMQDDITDGVKWLIEQGIADPKRVGIYGGSYGGYAVLAGLAFTPGLYACGVDYVGVSNIFTLFETMPPYWELGRKMMYEQVGDPEKEKDLLVAASPVFHADRIRAPLFVAQGANDPRVKKAESDQIVEALRKRGVDVEYMVKDNEGHGFLNEENRFDFYRAMERFFSKHLGSLSEQ
;
A
#
# COMPACT_ATOMS: atom_id res chain seq x y z
N MET A 1 73.04 -15.88 52.89
CA MET A 1 72.97 -15.98 51.43
C MET A 1 71.79 -16.82 51.08
N ILE A 2 70.64 -16.17 50.86
CA ILE A 2 69.42 -16.83 50.41
C ILE A 2 68.91 -15.98 49.27
N LYS A 3 68.87 -16.55 48.06
CA LYS A 3 68.32 -15.91 46.82
C LYS A 3 66.83 -15.96 46.87
N LEU A 4 66.18 -14.80 46.76
CA LEU A 4 64.72 -14.64 46.60
C LEU A 4 64.41 -14.59 45.12
N THR A 5 63.74 -15.60 44.62
CA THR A 5 63.26 -15.66 43.22
C THR A 5 61.83 -15.09 43.17
N VAL A 6 61.64 -13.96 42.47
CA VAL A 6 60.35 -13.35 42.23
C VAL A 6 59.72 -13.99 40.98
N PHE A 7 58.60 -14.66 41.17
CA PHE A 7 57.70 -15.11 40.06
C PHE A 7 56.80 -13.97 39.63
N VAL A 8 57.01 -13.50 38.43
CA VAL A 8 56.06 -12.58 37.77
C VAL A 8 55.06 -13.41 37.01
N THR A 9 53.82 -13.44 37.51
CA THR A 9 52.69 -14.09 36.80
C THR A 9 52.02 -13.08 35.84
N THR A 10 52.30 -13.24 34.54
CA THR A 10 51.65 -12.46 33.48
C THR A 10 50.26 -13.03 33.25
N ILE A 11 49.24 -12.29 33.64
CA ILE A 11 47.84 -12.59 33.29
C ILE A 11 47.62 -12.12 31.86
N LEU A 12 47.53 -13.04 30.90
CA LEU A 12 47.02 -12.79 29.55
C LEU A 12 45.49 -12.65 29.62
N LEU A 13 45.02 -11.42 29.52
CA LEU A 13 43.61 -11.15 29.26
C LEU A 13 43.34 -11.52 27.79
N ALA A 14 42.77 -12.70 27.54
CA ALA A 14 42.21 -13.04 26.23
C ALA A 14 40.90 -12.26 26.00
N VAL A 15 40.99 -11.15 25.28
CA VAL A 15 39.83 -10.47 24.74
C VAL A 15 39.25 -11.38 23.66
N PHE A 16 38.19 -12.13 23.98
CA PHE A 16 37.34 -12.77 23.00
C PHE A 16 36.59 -11.66 22.23
N LEU A 17 37.19 -11.18 21.17
CA LEU A 17 36.45 -10.56 20.09
C LEU A 17 35.53 -11.64 19.53
N LEU A 18 34.28 -11.61 19.95
CA LEU A 18 33.19 -12.27 19.22
C LEU A 18 33.14 -11.62 17.84
N SER A 19 33.95 -12.14 16.92
CA SER A 19 33.74 -11.91 15.50
C SER A 19 32.34 -12.46 15.18
N ARG A 20 31.39 -11.55 14.95
CA ARG A 20 30.18 -11.91 14.23
C ARG A 20 30.64 -12.67 12.99
N PRO A 21 30.03 -13.82 12.63
CA PRO A 21 30.29 -14.39 11.34
C PRO A 21 29.86 -13.35 10.31
N SER A 22 30.83 -12.72 9.70
CA SER A 22 30.63 -12.05 8.42
C SER A 22 30.26 -13.18 7.47
N PHE A 23 28.99 -13.29 7.13
CA PHE A 23 28.56 -13.95 5.93
C PHE A 23 29.00 -13.05 4.75
N ALA A 24 30.30 -12.93 4.54
CA ALA A 24 30.82 -12.63 3.23
C ALA A 24 30.58 -13.90 2.41
N GLY A 25 29.45 -13.97 1.73
CA GLY A 25 29.19 -14.98 0.74
C GLY A 25 30.27 -14.89 -0.34
N GLU A 26 30.96 -15.95 -0.60
CA GLU A 26 31.55 -16.21 -1.90
C GLU A 26 30.44 -15.91 -2.92
N GLY A 27 30.59 -14.90 -3.79
CA GLY A 27 29.73 -14.34 -4.83
C GLY A 27 28.46 -15.09 -5.27
N GLY A 28 27.54 -15.35 -4.35
CA GLY A 28 26.23 -15.97 -4.60
C GLY A 28 25.12 -14.93 -4.59
N LEU A 29 24.08 -15.16 -5.39
CA LEU A 29 22.88 -14.33 -5.39
C LEU A 29 22.22 -14.31 -3.99
N ILE A 30 21.67 -13.16 -3.59
CA ILE A 30 20.82 -13.07 -2.38
C ILE A 30 19.66 -14.07 -2.54
N PRO A 31 19.39 -14.94 -1.55
CA PRO A 31 18.27 -15.87 -1.63
C PRO A 31 16.94 -15.17 -1.92
N MET A 32 16.13 -15.73 -2.79
CA MET A 32 14.81 -15.16 -3.14
C MET A 32 13.96 -14.97 -1.88
N GLU A 33 13.99 -15.92 -0.97
CA GLU A 33 13.25 -15.89 0.29
C GLU A 33 13.56 -14.64 1.13
N ASP A 34 14.79 -14.11 1.07
CA ASP A 34 15.21 -12.94 1.83
C ASP A 34 14.51 -11.64 1.40
N PHE A 35 14.04 -11.56 0.17
CA PHE A 35 13.23 -10.44 -0.31
C PHE A 35 11.76 -10.52 0.13
N PHE A 36 11.23 -11.74 0.34
CA PHE A 36 9.79 -11.97 0.48
C PHE A 36 9.36 -12.59 1.80
N ARG A 37 10.28 -12.96 2.67
CA ARG A 37 9.91 -13.42 4.02
C ARG A 37 9.35 -12.28 4.86
N ASN A 38 8.55 -12.64 5.85
CA ASN A 38 8.00 -11.67 6.79
C ASN A 38 9.11 -10.87 7.49
N PRO A 39 8.92 -9.55 7.70
CA PRO A 39 9.91 -8.73 8.38
C PRO A 39 10.17 -9.23 9.81
N GLU A 40 11.37 -9.00 10.34
CA GLU A 40 11.71 -9.38 11.71
C GLU A 40 10.73 -8.74 12.69
N LYS A 41 10.52 -7.43 12.57
CA LYS A 41 9.50 -6.66 13.30
C LYS A 41 9.00 -5.52 12.44
N SER A 42 7.70 -5.27 12.47
CA SER A 42 7.07 -4.22 11.64
C SER A 42 5.86 -3.59 12.30
N GLY A 43 5.45 -2.44 11.78
CA GLY A 43 4.22 -1.77 12.19
C GLY A 43 4.21 -1.37 13.66
N PHE A 44 5.31 -0.84 14.15
CA PHE A 44 5.44 -0.40 15.53
C PHE A 44 4.42 0.70 15.87
N ARG A 45 3.79 0.56 17.04
CA ARG A 45 2.88 1.55 17.62
C ARG A 45 3.18 1.76 19.10
N ILE A 46 2.95 2.96 19.60
CA ILE A 46 3.08 3.31 21.01
C ILE A 46 1.68 3.39 21.64
N SER A 47 1.54 2.94 22.89
CA SER A 47 0.29 3.12 23.65
C SER A 47 0.03 4.61 23.92
N PRO A 48 -1.22 5.04 24.07
CA PRO A 48 -1.55 6.45 24.30
C PRO A 48 -0.80 7.09 25.48
N ASP A 49 -0.60 6.36 26.57
CA ASP A 49 0.16 6.80 27.75
C ASP A 49 1.69 6.79 27.56
N GLY A 50 2.18 6.29 26.42
CA GLY A 50 3.58 6.16 26.16
C GLY A 50 4.33 5.11 27.01
N ALA A 51 3.61 4.22 27.69
CA ALA A 51 4.22 3.22 28.58
C ALA A 51 4.61 1.92 27.86
N ARG A 52 3.99 1.63 26.71
CA ARG A 52 4.21 0.39 25.96
C ARG A 52 4.43 0.67 24.47
N ILE A 53 5.19 -0.23 23.85
CA ILE A 53 5.30 -0.34 22.39
C ILE A 53 4.73 -1.70 21.95
N SER A 54 4.18 -1.73 20.76
CA SER A 54 3.70 -2.94 20.11
C SER A 54 4.23 -3.03 18.69
N TRP A 55 4.30 -4.22 18.14
CA TRP A 55 4.72 -4.47 16.76
C TRP A 55 4.17 -5.80 16.27
N ARG A 56 4.25 -6.04 14.97
CA ARG A 56 4.02 -7.36 14.38
C ARG A 56 5.35 -8.05 14.12
N ALA A 57 5.39 -9.35 14.42
CA ALA A 57 6.50 -10.23 14.10
C ALA A 57 6.00 -11.63 13.77
N SER A 58 6.81 -12.38 13.04
CA SER A 58 6.46 -13.74 12.64
C SER A 58 6.43 -14.68 13.84
N TRP A 59 5.32 -15.43 13.98
CA TRP A 59 5.19 -16.58 14.85
C TRP A 59 4.43 -17.68 14.07
N GLU A 60 5.00 -18.86 13.99
CA GLU A 60 4.49 -19.95 13.16
C GLU A 60 4.18 -19.51 11.72
N ARG A 61 5.10 -18.70 11.15
CA ARG A 61 5.03 -18.15 9.77
C ARG A 61 3.91 -17.13 9.52
N ARG A 62 3.22 -16.68 10.56
CA ARG A 62 2.20 -15.63 10.48
C ARG A 62 2.57 -14.42 11.33
N LEU A 63 2.28 -13.24 10.81
CA LEU A 63 2.48 -11.99 11.55
C LEU A 63 1.49 -11.91 12.71
N ASN A 64 2.04 -11.88 13.91
CA ASN A 64 1.33 -11.78 15.17
C ASN A 64 1.74 -10.52 15.92
N ILE A 65 0.90 -10.05 16.84
CA ILE A 65 1.15 -8.83 17.61
C ILE A 65 1.91 -9.18 18.90
N PHE A 66 2.93 -8.37 19.18
CA PHE A 66 3.73 -8.40 20.39
C PHE A 66 3.64 -7.05 21.09
N VAL A 67 3.69 -7.07 22.42
CA VAL A 67 3.69 -5.89 23.29
C VAL A 67 4.83 -5.95 24.28
N GLN A 68 5.47 -4.81 24.53
CA GLN A 68 6.56 -4.66 25.49
C GLN A 68 6.39 -3.34 26.23
N LYS A 69 6.63 -3.33 27.55
CA LYS A 69 6.76 -2.08 28.27
C LYS A 69 8.07 -1.40 27.95
N ILE A 70 8.04 -0.10 27.80
CA ILE A 70 9.25 0.70 27.60
C ILE A 70 10.16 0.57 28.81
N GLY A 71 11.45 0.30 28.56
CA GLY A 71 12.44 0.03 29.61
C GLY A 71 12.51 -1.41 30.12
N GLU A 72 11.63 -2.32 29.67
CA GLU A 72 11.72 -3.75 29.97
C GLU A 72 12.28 -4.50 28.75
N GLU A 73 12.98 -5.63 28.98
CA GLU A 73 13.52 -6.46 27.89
C GLU A 73 12.51 -7.50 27.36
N THR A 74 11.50 -7.84 28.15
CA THR A 74 10.58 -8.93 27.85
C THR A 74 9.38 -8.43 27.07
N ALA A 75 9.13 -9.04 25.90
CA ALA A 75 7.93 -8.85 25.10
C ALA A 75 6.95 -9.99 25.30
N THR A 76 5.68 -9.68 25.30
CA THR A 76 4.58 -10.64 25.32
C THR A 76 3.94 -10.74 23.93
N ARG A 77 3.83 -11.96 23.37
CA ARG A 77 3.00 -12.20 22.20
C ARG A 77 1.53 -12.21 22.64
N VAL A 78 0.73 -11.31 22.09
CA VAL A 78 -0.66 -11.13 22.52
C VAL A 78 -1.69 -11.80 21.60
N THR A 79 -1.28 -12.22 20.39
CA THR A 79 -2.14 -12.94 19.44
C THR A 79 -1.53 -14.29 19.04
N ALA A 80 -2.35 -15.19 18.48
CA ALA A 80 -1.94 -16.54 18.10
C ALA A 80 -2.52 -16.96 16.73
N ALA A 81 -2.40 -16.07 15.74
CA ALA A 81 -2.82 -16.34 14.38
C ALA A 81 -1.90 -17.40 13.72
N THR A 82 -2.49 -18.44 13.12
CA THR A 82 -1.78 -19.54 12.44
C THR A 82 -2.16 -19.71 10.98
N GLU A 83 -3.31 -19.17 10.57
CA GLU A 83 -3.85 -19.35 9.21
C GLU A 83 -3.56 -18.12 8.32
N ARG A 84 -3.77 -16.92 8.86
CA ARG A 84 -3.62 -15.64 8.15
C ARG A 84 -2.81 -14.64 8.97
N ASP A 85 -2.05 -13.79 8.29
CA ASP A 85 -1.37 -12.66 8.92
C ASP A 85 -2.38 -11.68 9.52
N ILE A 86 -2.04 -11.08 10.65
CA ILE A 86 -2.76 -9.92 11.16
C ILE A 86 -2.34 -8.71 10.31
N LEU A 87 -3.31 -8.18 9.54
CA LEU A 87 -3.04 -7.13 8.55
C LEU A 87 -2.74 -5.78 9.21
N THR A 88 -3.60 -5.36 10.11
CA THR A 88 -3.48 -4.07 10.81
C THR A 88 -4.02 -4.17 12.23
N TYR A 89 -3.55 -3.28 13.09
CA TYR A 89 -3.99 -3.17 14.47
C TYR A 89 -3.81 -1.76 14.99
N PHE A 90 -4.48 -1.42 16.10
CA PHE A 90 -4.35 -0.15 16.80
C PHE A 90 -4.64 -0.30 18.28
N TRP A 91 -4.16 0.64 19.08
CA TRP A 91 -4.48 0.70 20.49
C TRP A 91 -5.87 1.26 20.72
N SER A 92 -6.60 0.70 21.69
CA SER A 92 -7.82 1.26 22.27
C SER A 92 -7.58 1.44 23.76
N GLY A 93 -7.48 2.70 24.19
CA GLY A 93 -6.93 3.00 25.51
C GLY A 93 -5.49 2.49 25.67
N ASN A 94 -5.05 2.29 26.93
CA ASN A 94 -3.68 1.92 27.24
C ASN A 94 -3.45 0.41 27.34
N ASP A 95 -4.50 -0.38 27.48
CA ASP A 95 -4.43 -1.78 27.89
C ASP A 95 -5.05 -2.75 26.87
N ARG A 96 -5.55 -2.28 25.75
CA ARG A 96 -6.23 -3.10 24.75
C ARG A 96 -5.76 -2.80 23.34
N ILE A 97 -5.71 -3.85 22.50
CA ILE A 97 -5.41 -3.78 21.08
C ILE A 97 -6.61 -4.31 20.30
N LEU A 98 -7.01 -3.57 19.28
CA LEU A 98 -7.95 -3.99 18.25
C LEU A 98 -7.19 -4.35 16.98
N TYR A 99 -7.63 -5.42 16.27
CA TYR A 99 -7.01 -5.81 15.02
C TYR A 99 -8.02 -6.39 14.04
N LEU A 100 -7.69 -6.29 12.74
CA LEU A 100 -8.49 -6.83 11.65
C LEU A 100 -7.82 -8.07 11.06
N GLN A 101 -8.62 -9.11 10.82
CA GLN A 101 -8.18 -10.35 10.19
C GLN A 101 -9.31 -10.93 9.32
N ASP A 102 -8.96 -11.43 8.13
CA ASP A 102 -9.84 -12.15 7.21
C ASP A 102 -9.65 -13.66 7.31
N SER A 103 -10.44 -14.42 6.57
CA SER A 103 -10.34 -15.87 6.46
C SER A 103 -10.02 -16.28 5.02
N GLY A 104 -8.94 -17.03 4.84
CA GLY A 104 -8.57 -17.61 3.54
C GLY A 104 -8.33 -16.61 2.40
N GLY A 105 -8.25 -15.30 2.67
CA GLY A 105 -8.07 -14.26 1.66
C GLY A 105 -9.36 -13.71 1.06
N ASP A 106 -10.51 -13.91 1.71
CA ASP A 106 -11.84 -13.48 1.26
C ASP A 106 -12.11 -11.98 1.48
N GLU A 107 -11.22 -11.28 2.19
CA GLU A 107 -11.33 -9.87 2.59
C GLU A 107 -12.56 -9.52 3.43
N ASN A 108 -13.27 -10.51 3.97
CA ASN A 108 -14.30 -10.27 4.99
C ASN A 108 -13.62 -10.14 6.35
N TYR A 109 -13.11 -8.94 6.61
CA TYR A 109 -12.36 -8.66 7.82
C TYR A 109 -13.28 -8.59 9.03
N HIS A 110 -12.99 -9.40 10.07
CA HIS A 110 -13.58 -9.28 11.39
C HIS A 110 -12.71 -8.38 12.28
N LEU A 111 -13.35 -7.71 13.23
CA LEU A 111 -12.67 -6.94 14.27
C LEU A 111 -12.51 -7.78 15.53
N TYR A 112 -11.28 -7.94 15.96
CA TYR A 112 -10.90 -8.65 17.18
C TYR A 112 -10.38 -7.68 18.24
N ALA A 113 -10.53 -8.04 19.49
CA ALA A 113 -9.89 -7.37 20.62
C ALA A 113 -9.01 -8.35 21.39
N VAL A 114 -7.93 -7.83 21.99
CA VAL A 114 -7.06 -8.56 22.92
C VAL A 114 -6.47 -7.60 23.93
N ASP A 115 -6.33 -8.03 25.20
CA ASP A 115 -5.65 -7.23 26.21
C ASP A 115 -4.13 -7.18 25.93
N ALA A 116 -3.48 -6.07 26.30
CA ALA A 116 -2.04 -5.89 26.12
C ALA A 116 -1.18 -6.93 26.87
N GLY A 117 -1.77 -7.69 27.79
CA GLY A 117 -1.16 -8.85 28.46
C GLY A 117 -1.36 -10.19 27.73
N GLY A 118 -2.08 -10.22 26.60
CA GLY A 118 -2.34 -11.43 25.81
C GLY A 118 -3.53 -12.27 26.27
N SER A 119 -4.35 -11.77 27.18
CA SER A 119 -5.59 -12.38 27.61
C SER A 119 -6.82 -11.79 26.90
N GLY A 120 -7.96 -12.43 27.01
CA GLY A 120 -9.24 -11.87 26.58
C GLY A 120 -9.42 -11.72 25.07
N THR A 121 -8.71 -12.50 24.24
CA THR A 121 -8.94 -12.47 22.79
C THR A 121 -10.40 -12.80 22.46
N LYS A 122 -11.03 -11.88 21.73
CA LYS A 122 -12.45 -12.00 21.36
C LYS A 122 -12.68 -11.50 19.95
N ASP A 123 -13.41 -12.26 19.14
CA ASP A 123 -14.03 -11.75 17.91
C ASP A 123 -15.22 -10.88 18.31
N LEU A 124 -15.15 -9.58 17.99
CA LEU A 124 -16.21 -8.62 18.30
C LEU A 124 -17.30 -8.58 17.23
N THR A 125 -17.05 -9.15 16.07
CA THR A 125 -17.94 -9.14 14.91
C THR A 125 -18.06 -10.50 14.24
N PRO A 126 -18.49 -11.55 14.99
CA PRO A 126 -18.51 -12.94 14.55
C PRO A 126 -19.67 -13.22 13.58
N PHE A 127 -19.69 -12.51 12.45
CA PHE A 127 -20.75 -12.63 11.44
C PHE A 127 -20.17 -13.14 10.13
N GLU A 128 -20.55 -14.34 9.74
CA GLU A 128 -20.09 -14.99 8.50
C GLU A 128 -20.41 -14.14 7.26
N GLY A 129 -19.43 -13.95 6.38
CA GLY A 129 -19.57 -13.19 5.13
C GLY A 129 -19.73 -11.67 5.30
N VAL A 130 -19.54 -11.17 6.52
CA VAL A 130 -19.62 -9.72 6.81
C VAL A 130 -18.24 -9.11 6.81
N ARG A 131 -18.10 -7.99 6.12
CA ARG A 131 -16.90 -7.16 6.14
C ARG A 131 -17.08 -6.01 7.13
N VAL A 132 -16.07 -5.82 7.98
CA VAL A 132 -15.97 -4.69 8.90
C VAL A 132 -14.99 -3.66 8.35
N THR A 133 -15.33 -2.39 8.52
CA THR A 133 -14.45 -1.23 8.31
C THR A 133 -14.42 -0.38 9.58
N ILE A 134 -13.32 0.30 9.85
CA ILE A 134 -13.24 1.25 10.95
C ILE A 134 -13.70 2.60 10.44
N VAL A 135 -14.75 3.17 11.03
CA VAL A 135 -15.23 4.52 10.75
C VAL A 135 -14.44 5.51 11.58
N ASP A 136 -14.34 5.27 12.90
CA ASP A 136 -13.55 6.09 13.82
C ASP A 136 -13.07 5.21 14.98
N PRO A 137 -11.75 5.16 15.27
CA PRO A 137 -11.24 4.43 16.43
C PRO A 137 -11.65 5.03 17.79
N LEU A 138 -12.22 6.23 17.84
CA LEU A 138 -12.66 6.96 19.02
C LEU A 138 -11.56 7.06 20.09
N GLU A 139 -10.36 7.52 19.70
CA GLU A 139 -9.15 7.52 20.56
C GLU A 139 -9.31 8.25 21.91
N GLU A 140 -10.31 9.16 22.02
CA GLU A 140 -10.60 9.91 23.23
C GLU A 140 -11.71 9.28 24.10
N ILE A 141 -12.33 8.18 23.61
CA ILE A 141 -13.44 7.49 24.27
C ILE A 141 -13.02 6.04 24.54
N ASP A 142 -12.79 5.74 25.81
CA ASP A 142 -12.42 4.39 26.21
C ASP A 142 -13.57 3.39 25.94
N ASP A 143 -13.21 2.15 25.61
CA ASP A 143 -14.11 1.02 25.39
C ASP A 143 -15.14 1.16 24.25
N GLU A 144 -14.99 2.11 23.34
CA GLU A 144 -15.88 2.25 22.17
C GLU A 144 -15.08 2.41 20.86
N VAL A 145 -15.68 1.96 19.77
CA VAL A 145 -15.21 2.18 18.41
C VAL A 145 -16.40 2.32 17.45
N LEU A 146 -16.31 3.19 16.46
CA LEU A 146 -17.30 3.25 15.38
C LEU A 146 -16.84 2.37 14.22
N ILE A 147 -17.69 1.45 13.82
CA ILE A 147 -17.44 0.53 12.72
C ILE A 147 -18.54 0.59 11.67
N GLY A 148 -18.16 0.35 10.43
CA GLY A 148 -19.09 0.05 9.35
C GLY A 148 -19.20 -1.45 9.14
N MET A 149 -20.42 -1.96 8.96
CA MET A 149 -20.64 -3.37 8.62
C MET A 149 -21.66 -3.51 7.49
N ASN A 150 -21.36 -4.36 6.51
CA ASN A 150 -22.26 -4.70 5.41
C ASN A 150 -23.20 -5.89 5.72
N ARG A 151 -23.61 -6.01 6.98
CA ARG A 151 -24.40 -7.15 7.49
C ARG A 151 -25.82 -7.19 6.96
N ARG A 152 -26.48 -6.03 6.84
CA ARG A 152 -27.87 -5.92 6.36
C ARG A 152 -27.94 -6.05 4.85
N ASP A 153 -27.03 -5.39 4.15
CA ASP A 153 -26.91 -5.36 2.71
C ASP A 153 -25.42 -5.44 2.33
N PRO A 154 -24.98 -6.46 1.58
CA PRO A 154 -23.56 -6.65 1.25
C PRO A 154 -22.96 -5.52 0.41
N ARG A 155 -23.80 -4.62 -0.14
CA ARG A 155 -23.37 -3.49 -0.97
C ARG A 155 -22.97 -2.26 -0.16
N VAL A 156 -23.47 -2.10 1.07
CA VAL A 156 -23.33 -0.87 1.85
C VAL A 156 -23.01 -1.15 3.31
N PHE A 157 -22.43 -0.18 3.97
CA PHE A 157 -21.98 -0.29 5.36
C PHE A 157 -22.85 0.58 6.26
N ASP A 158 -23.63 -0.04 7.15
CA ASP A 158 -24.31 0.64 8.25
C ASP A 158 -23.30 0.96 9.36
N VAL A 159 -23.47 2.07 10.07
CA VAL A 159 -22.57 2.49 11.14
C VAL A 159 -23.05 2.00 12.49
N PHE A 160 -22.18 1.35 13.22
CA PHE A 160 -22.44 0.85 14.56
C PHE A 160 -21.42 1.44 15.55
N ARG A 161 -21.89 1.77 16.73
CA ARG A 161 -21.08 2.00 17.92
C ARG A 161 -20.92 0.66 18.63
N LEU A 162 -19.71 0.18 18.69
CA LEU A 162 -19.36 -1.11 19.29
C LEU A 162 -18.71 -0.85 20.64
N ASN A 163 -19.31 -1.40 21.72
CA ASN A 163 -18.66 -1.46 23.01
C ASN A 163 -17.65 -2.61 23.02
N ILE A 164 -16.38 -2.31 23.18
CA ILE A 164 -15.27 -3.24 23.06
C ILE A 164 -15.26 -4.29 24.19
N ALA A 165 -15.64 -3.87 25.41
CA ALA A 165 -15.65 -4.75 26.57
C ALA A 165 -16.79 -5.79 26.51
N SER A 166 -18.02 -5.32 26.28
CA SER A 166 -19.21 -6.20 26.21
C SER A 166 -19.36 -6.89 24.85
N GLY A 167 -18.97 -6.22 23.76
CA GLY A 167 -19.27 -6.61 22.37
C GLY A 167 -20.67 -6.17 21.94
N GLU A 168 -21.33 -5.29 22.70
CA GLU A 168 -22.64 -4.75 22.34
C GLU A 168 -22.52 -3.80 21.15
N LEU A 169 -23.43 -3.97 20.19
CA LEU A 169 -23.54 -3.18 18.97
C LEU A 169 -24.79 -2.31 19.04
N ALA A 170 -24.62 -0.99 19.00
CA ALA A 170 -25.70 -0.04 18.84
C ALA A 170 -25.67 0.56 17.44
N LEU A 171 -26.75 0.47 16.67
CA LEU A 171 -26.86 1.12 15.36
C LEU A 171 -26.85 2.63 15.56
N VAL A 172 -25.91 3.32 14.90
CA VAL A 172 -25.81 4.80 14.88
C VAL A 172 -26.51 5.35 13.64
N GLU A 173 -26.22 4.73 12.47
CA GLU A 173 -26.79 5.19 11.20
C GLU A 173 -27.00 4.01 10.26
N GLU A 174 -28.19 3.90 9.68
CA GLU A 174 -28.47 2.97 8.61
C GLU A 174 -28.11 3.63 7.26
N ASN A 175 -27.28 2.96 6.46
CA ASN A 175 -26.92 3.46 5.13
C ASN A 175 -28.14 3.32 4.20
N PRO A 176 -28.69 4.41 3.65
CA PRO A 176 -29.85 4.35 2.76
C PRO A 176 -29.57 3.63 1.42
N GLY A 177 -28.33 3.25 1.15
CA GLY A 177 -27.93 2.54 -0.05
C GLY A 177 -27.05 3.34 -1.00
N ASP A 178 -26.62 4.55 -0.61
CA ASP A 178 -25.91 5.48 -1.48
C ASP A 178 -24.78 6.26 -0.74
N ILE A 179 -24.45 5.90 0.49
CA ILE A 179 -23.36 6.54 1.25
C ILE A 179 -22.08 5.72 1.14
N GLU A 180 -21.00 6.38 0.69
CA GLU A 180 -19.66 5.79 0.51
C GLU A 180 -18.73 6.03 1.70
N GLY A 181 -18.96 7.08 2.49
CA GLY A 181 -18.06 7.45 3.58
C GLY A 181 -18.72 8.30 4.65
N TRP A 182 -18.12 8.28 5.83
CA TRP A 182 -18.60 8.94 7.04
C TRP A 182 -17.46 9.67 7.75
N VAL A 183 -17.73 10.83 8.36
CA VAL A 183 -16.76 11.55 9.18
C VAL A 183 -17.43 12.02 10.49
N THR A 184 -16.70 11.84 11.57
CA THR A 184 -17.10 12.26 12.93
C THR A 184 -16.45 13.59 13.32
N ASP A 185 -17.04 14.26 14.29
CA ASP A 185 -16.39 15.35 15.00
C ASP A 185 -15.45 14.82 16.11
N HIS A 186 -14.76 15.70 16.82
CA HIS A 186 -13.83 15.32 17.90
C HIS A 186 -14.49 14.68 19.12
N GLN A 187 -15.82 14.65 19.17
CA GLN A 187 -16.60 13.96 20.21
C GLN A 187 -17.09 12.58 19.74
N GLY A 188 -16.66 12.13 18.56
CA GLY A 188 -17.09 10.87 17.98
C GLY A 188 -18.54 10.88 17.51
N LYS A 189 -19.10 12.07 17.18
CA LYS A 189 -20.45 12.22 16.64
C LYS A 189 -20.40 12.22 15.13
N LEU A 190 -21.25 11.40 14.52
CA LEU A 190 -21.32 11.25 13.07
C LEU A 190 -22.01 12.45 12.44
N ARG A 191 -21.27 13.34 11.76
CA ARG A 191 -21.79 14.62 11.29
C ARG A 191 -21.63 14.87 9.79
N VAL A 192 -20.81 14.10 9.11
CA VAL A 192 -20.58 14.24 7.67
C VAL A 192 -20.75 12.90 6.98
N ALA A 193 -21.39 12.91 5.80
CA ALA A 193 -21.49 11.76 4.92
C ALA A 193 -21.15 12.13 3.48
N LEU A 194 -20.57 11.19 2.76
CA LEU A 194 -20.34 11.27 1.32
C LEU A 194 -21.35 10.38 0.60
N ARG A 195 -22.24 11.00 -0.19
CA ARG A 195 -23.29 10.30 -0.97
C ARG A 195 -22.90 10.26 -2.42
N THR A 196 -23.19 9.15 -3.09
CA THR A 196 -23.06 9.03 -4.55
C THR A 196 -24.39 8.59 -5.19
N ASP A 197 -24.66 9.08 -6.40
CA ASP A 197 -25.68 8.51 -7.30
C ASP A 197 -25.04 7.55 -8.33
N GLY A 198 -23.76 7.26 -8.13
CA GLY A 198 -22.89 6.45 -8.97
C GLY A 198 -22.08 7.25 -10.00
N VAL A 199 -22.37 8.55 -10.17
CA VAL A 199 -21.63 9.48 -11.04
C VAL A 199 -21.32 10.78 -10.32
N ASN A 200 -22.31 11.37 -9.63
CA ASN A 200 -22.10 12.59 -8.83
C ASN A 200 -21.81 12.21 -7.38
N GLN A 201 -21.01 13.03 -6.73
CA GLN A 201 -20.72 12.92 -5.30
C GLN A 201 -21.31 14.13 -4.58
N SER A 202 -21.99 13.89 -3.46
CA SER A 202 -22.57 14.93 -2.62
C SER A 202 -21.96 14.90 -1.22
N LEU A 203 -21.55 16.06 -0.74
CA LEU A 203 -21.16 16.26 0.65
C LEU A 203 -22.40 16.57 1.48
N LEU A 204 -22.70 15.70 2.43
CA LEU A 204 -23.81 15.84 3.38
C LEU A 204 -23.26 16.25 4.73
N TYR A 205 -24.06 17.03 5.46
CA TYR A 205 -23.70 17.56 6.76
C TYR A 205 -24.93 17.69 7.67
N ARG A 206 -24.71 17.54 8.99
CA ARG A 206 -25.68 17.85 10.04
C ARG A 206 -24.97 18.53 11.21
N ASP A 207 -25.68 19.40 11.92
CA ASP A 207 -25.10 20.15 13.04
C ASP A 207 -24.94 19.28 14.29
N ARG A 208 -25.84 18.32 14.51
CA ARG A 208 -25.81 17.34 15.60
C ARG A 208 -26.15 15.95 15.08
N GLU A 209 -25.71 14.90 15.77
CA GLU A 209 -25.90 13.51 15.36
C GLU A 209 -27.39 13.13 15.23
N GLU A 210 -28.28 13.80 15.96
CA GLU A 210 -29.72 13.56 15.93
C GLU A 210 -30.47 14.30 14.82
N ASP A 211 -29.81 15.26 14.15
CA ASP A 211 -30.41 16.05 13.07
C ASP A 211 -30.38 15.27 11.74
N GLU A 212 -31.28 15.61 10.83
CA GLU A 212 -31.25 15.08 9.47
C GLU A 212 -30.06 15.64 8.66
N PHE A 213 -29.51 14.81 7.78
CA PHE A 213 -28.46 15.25 6.87
C PHE A 213 -29.02 16.22 5.81
N ARG A 214 -28.33 17.34 5.57
CA ARG A 214 -28.58 18.26 4.47
C ARG A 214 -27.45 18.20 3.46
N THR A 215 -27.75 18.27 2.17
CA THR A 215 -26.76 18.36 1.10
C THR A 215 -26.14 19.75 1.10
N LEU A 216 -24.81 19.83 1.21
CA LEU A 216 -24.06 21.07 1.10
C LEU A 216 -23.68 21.36 -0.34
N LEU A 217 -23.12 20.37 -1.03
CA LEU A 217 -22.57 20.50 -2.36
C LEU A 217 -22.73 19.17 -3.11
N THR A 218 -22.99 19.25 -4.40
CA THR A 218 -22.91 18.12 -5.31
C THR A 218 -21.98 18.46 -6.46
N THR A 219 -21.03 17.59 -6.73
CA THR A 219 -20.06 17.70 -7.82
C THR A 219 -20.17 16.48 -8.74
N ASP A 220 -19.78 16.64 -10.00
CA ASP A 220 -19.41 15.49 -10.83
C ASP A 220 -18.19 14.80 -10.21
N PHE A 221 -18.06 13.49 -10.36
CA PHE A 221 -16.97 12.71 -9.74
C PHE A 221 -15.56 13.16 -10.14
N ARG A 222 -15.42 13.99 -11.19
CA ARG A 222 -14.15 14.59 -11.61
C ARG A 222 -13.67 15.71 -10.68
N GLU A 223 -14.61 16.29 -9.94
CA GLU A 223 -14.33 17.29 -8.92
C GLU A 223 -14.75 16.76 -7.56
N SER A 224 -13.91 16.95 -6.56
CA SER A 224 -14.14 16.42 -5.23
C SER A 224 -13.92 17.46 -4.13
N VAL A 225 -14.69 17.31 -3.06
CA VAL A 225 -14.43 17.92 -1.77
C VAL A 225 -14.39 16.78 -0.77
N GLY A 226 -13.18 16.24 -0.55
CA GLY A 226 -12.93 15.13 0.36
C GLY A 226 -12.66 15.62 1.79
N PRO A 227 -13.61 15.46 2.74
CA PRO A 227 -13.40 15.86 4.13
C PRO A 227 -12.29 15.03 4.77
N LEU A 228 -11.38 15.68 5.49
CA LEU A 228 -10.30 15.05 6.24
C LEU A 228 -10.66 14.91 7.71
N PHE A 229 -10.98 16.01 8.36
CA PHE A 229 -11.45 16.09 9.75
C PHE A 229 -12.01 17.47 10.05
N PHE A 230 -12.71 17.62 11.17
CA PHE A 230 -13.23 18.90 11.62
C PHE A 230 -12.12 19.85 12.09
N THR A 231 -12.34 21.16 11.99
CA THR A 231 -11.55 22.15 12.73
C THR A 231 -11.71 21.89 14.23
N PHE A 232 -10.72 22.27 15.04
CA PHE A 232 -10.68 21.91 16.46
C PHE A 232 -11.81 22.55 17.32
N ASP A 233 -12.63 23.39 16.73
CA ASP A 233 -13.86 23.94 17.34
C ASP A 233 -15.13 23.24 16.83
N ASP A 234 -14.99 22.16 16.02
CA ASP A 234 -16.05 21.36 15.42
C ASP A 234 -17.06 22.15 14.55
N LYS A 235 -16.64 23.32 14.00
CA LYS A 235 -17.54 24.16 13.19
C LYS A 235 -17.32 24.05 11.70
N LYS A 236 -16.08 23.84 11.27
CA LYS A 236 -15.71 23.74 9.86
C LYS A 236 -14.97 22.43 9.59
N LEU A 237 -14.66 22.18 8.34
CA LEU A 237 -13.93 21.00 7.91
C LEU A 237 -12.60 21.39 7.26
N TYR A 238 -11.55 20.65 7.56
CA TYR A 238 -10.42 20.59 6.66
C TYR A 238 -10.73 19.60 5.55
N VAL A 239 -10.50 20.02 4.32
CA VAL A 239 -10.80 19.21 3.13
C VAL A 239 -9.62 19.20 2.16
N SER A 240 -9.48 18.10 1.41
CA SER A 240 -8.70 18.08 0.17
C SER A 240 -9.68 18.28 -0.99
N SER A 241 -9.43 19.29 -1.84
CA SER A 241 -10.37 19.64 -2.90
C SER A 241 -9.66 20.07 -4.18
N ASN A 242 -10.18 19.56 -5.32
CA ASN A 242 -9.82 20.03 -6.66
C ASN A 242 -10.96 20.83 -7.32
N LEU A 243 -11.93 21.31 -6.55
CA LEU A 243 -13.08 22.08 -7.08
C LEU A 243 -12.60 23.30 -7.87
N GLY A 244 -12.92 23.37 -9.17
CA GLY A 244 -12.55 24.43 -10.08
C GLY A 244 -11.04 24.48 -10.43
N ARG A 245 -10.30 23.40 -10.19
CA ARG A 245 -8.85 23.36 -10.43
C ARG A 245 -8.37 21.96 -10.83
N ASP A 246 -7.13 21.87 -11.32
CA ASP A 246 -6.53 20.62 -11.73
C ASP A 246 -5.98 19.81 -10.54
N LYS A 247 -5.17 20.45 -9.69
CA LYS A 247 -4.52 19.78 -8.55
C LYS A 247 -5.37 19.94 -7.28
N SER A 248 -5.50 18.86 -6.51
CA SER A 248 -6.09 18.92 -5.18
C SER A 248 -5.23 19.73 -4.23
N ALA A 249 -5.87 20.55 -3.41
CA ALA A 249 -5.24 21.40 -2.40
C ALA A 249 -6.00 21.31 -1.08
N ILE A 250 -5.38 21.72 0.01
CA ILE A 250 -5.98 21.71 1.33
C ILE A 250 -6.69 23.03 1.61
N TYR A 251 -7.94 22.93 2.02
CA TYR A 251 -8.79 24.07 2.36
C TYR A 251 -9.44 23.92 3.74
N VAL A 252 -9.84 25.05 4.32
CA VAL A 252 -10.95 25.10 5.28
C VAL A 252 -12.25 25.22 4.48
N PHE A 253 -13.17 24.31 4.70
CA PHE A 253 -14.51 24.31 4.12
C PHE A 253 -15.53 24.76 5.18
N ASP A 254 -16.36 25.73 4.83
CA ASP A 254 -17.41 26.26 5.71
C ASP A 254 -18.76 25.61 5.36
N PRO A 255 -19.33 24.76 6.26
CA PRO A 255 -20.62 24.11 6.03
C PRO A 255 -21.80 25.07 5.96
N GLU A 256 -21.72 26.27 6.58
CA GLU A 256 -22.78 27.29 6.50
C GLU A 256 -22.83 27.95 5.11
N LYS A 257 -21.65 28.17 4.51
CA LYS A 257 -21.50 28.75 3.18
C LYS A 257 -21.51 27.72 2.05
N ALA A 258 -21.35 26.44 2.39
CA ALA A 258 -21.17 25.32 1.48
C ALA A 258 -20.04 25.56 0.46
N ALA A 259 -18.89 26.05 0.92
CA ALA A 259 -17.77 26.48 0.07
C ALA A 259 -16.41 26.36 0.75
N ASN A 260 -15.37 26.21 -0.08
CA ASN A 260 -13.98 26.41 0.35
C ASN A 260 -13.80 27.88 0.75
N GLU A 261 -13.41 28.15 1.98
CA GLU A 261 -13.28 29.50 2.55
C GLU A 261 -11.84 30.00 2.55
N GLU A 262 -10.90 29.14 2.95
CA GLU A 262 -9.49 29.47 3.11
C GLU A 262 -8.62 28.39 2.48
N LEU A 263 -7.68 28.81 1.62
CA LEU A 263 -6.63 27.93 1.09
C LEU A 263 -5.52 27.79 2.14
N ILE A 264 -5.29 26.56 2.60
CA ILE A 264 -4.21 26.26 3.54
C ILE A 264 -2.90 25.98 2.80
N PHE A 265 -2.96 25.10 1.78
CA PHE A 265 -1.77 24.78 1.00
C PHE A 265 -2.13 24.18 -0.37
N GLU A 266 -1.34 24.52 -1.36
CA GLU A 266 -1.38 23.94 -2.72
C GLU A 266 0.03 23.66 -3.24
N HIS A 267 0.15 22.75 -4.18
CA HIS A 267 1.39 22.49 -4.91
C HIS A 267 1.16 22.65 -6.42
N PRO A 268 2.10 23.24 -7.18
CA PRO A 268 1.88 23.53 -8.60
C PRO A 268 1.87 22.27 -9.49
N GLU A 269 2.53 21.20 -9.10
CA GLU A 269 2.76 20.02 -9.95
C GLU A 269 1.98 18.77 -9.51
N VAL A 270 1.65 18.65 -8.20
CA VAL A 270 1.07 17.44 -7.65
C VAL A 270 -0.12 17.74 -6.72
N ASP A 271 -0.95 16.72 -6.50
CA ASP A 271 -2.05 16.78 -5.55
C ASP A 271 -1.55 16.80 -4.11
N VAL A 272 -2.26 17.51 -3.24
CA VAL A 272 -2.05 17.52 -1.78
C VAL A 272 -3.30 17.02 -1.09
N TYR A 273 -3.18 15.92 -0.35
CA TYR A 273 -4.32 15.32 0.35
C TYR A 273 -3.98 14.82 1.77
N ALA A 274 -2.74 15.01 2.23
CA ALA A 274 -2.36 14.68 3.60
C ALA A 274 -2.19 15.98 4.41
N LEU A 275 -2.99 16.14 5.46
CA LEU A 275 -2.90 17.22 6.43
C LEU A 275 -2.46 16.65 7.78
N LEU A 276 -1.38 17.20 8.33
CA LEU A 276 -0.79 16.79 9.60
C LEU A 276 -1.29 17.67 10.73
N GLN A 277 -1.54 17.09 11.89
CA GLN A 277 -2.04 17.80 13.07
C GLN A 277 -1.34 17.36 14.36
N SER A 278 -1.41 18.21 15.36
CA SER A 278 -1.17 17.89 16.76
C SER A 278 -2.52 17.92 17.48
N LYS A 279 -3.01 16.74 17.88
CA LYS A 279 -4.26 16.62 18.64
C LYS A 279 -4.12 17.25 20.04
N LYS A 280 -2.95 17.09 20.66
CA LYS A 280 -2.63 17.69 21.97
C LYS A 280 -2.71 19.21 21.94
N ARG A 281 -2.06 19.83 20.95
CA ARG A 281 -2.00 21.31 20.85
C ARG A 281 -3.17 21.92 20.08
N LYS A 282 -4.00 21.08 19.44
CA LYS A 282 -5.13 21.49 18.60
C LYS A 282 -4.72 22.46 17.49
N VAL A 283 -3.70 22.09 16.73
CA VAL A 283 -3.19 22.86 15.58
C VAL A 283 -2.89 21.95 14.41
N ILE A 284 -3.06 22.45 13.19
CA ILE A 284 -2.49 21.83 12.01
C ILE A 284 -0.98 22.08 11.98
N THR A 285 -0.20 21.07 11.66
CA THR A 285 1.27 21.16 11.77
C THR A 285 1.98 21.20 10.43
N GLY A 286 1.36 20.68 9.39
CA GLY A 286 1.94 20.66 8.06
C GLY A 286 1.12 19.85 7.07
N VAL A 287 1.67 19.66 5.88
CA VAL A 287 1.11 18.82 4.82
C VAL A 287 2.16 17.84 4.30
N GLY A 288 1.66 16.70 3.79
CA GLY A 288 2.45 15.74 3.03
C GLY A 288 1.97 15.67 1.58
N TYR A 289 2.90 15.53 0.64
CA TYR A 289 2.64 15.33 -0.78
C TYR A 289 3.77 14.52 -1.42
N VAL A 290 3.54 14.01 -2.63
CA VAL A 290 4.53 13.18 -3.33
C VAL A 290 4.85 13.80 -4.69
N THR A 291 6.10 14.21 -4.85
CA THR A 291 6.68 14.57 -6.16
C THR A 291 7.35 13.35 -6.79
N ASP A 292 8.66 13.37 -6.95
CA ASP A 292 9.50 12.20 -7.20
C ASP A 292 9.65 11.33 -5.94
N ARG A 293 9.52 11.94 -4.75
CA ARG A 293 9.58 11.32 -3.42
C ARG A 293 8.55 11.95 -2.49
N ALA A 294 8.33 11.32 -1.34
CA ALA A 294 7.55 11.92 -0.27
C ALA A 294 8.18 13.24 0.22
N ARG A 295 7.35 14.25 0.43
CA ARG A 295 7.73 15.59 0.88
C ARG A 295 6.79 16.08 1.96
N TYR A 296 7.33 16.89 2.85
CA TYR A 296 6.56 17.56 3.89
C TYR A 296 6.79 19.08 3.83
N HIS A 297 5.72 19.82 4.11
CA HIS A 297 5.82 21.25 4.38
C HIS A 297 5.20 21.53 5.75
N PHE A 298 5.98 22.05 6.69
CA PHE A 298 5.53 22.29 8.06
C PHE A 298 5.18 23.76 8.26
N PHE A 299 3.94 24.03 8.72
CA PHE A 299 3.47 25.34 9.17
C PHE A 299 3.92 25.61 10.60
N ASP A 300 3.99 24.55 11.40
CA ASP A 300 4.31 24.56 12.82
C ASP A 300 5.82 24.36 13.04
N LYS A 301 6.43 25.36 13.67
CA LYS A 301 7.88 25.34 13.92
C LYS A 301 8.32 24.19 14.81
N GLU A 302 7.50 23.81 15.82
CA GLU A 302 7.84 22.72 16.73
C GLU A 302 7.90 21.39 15.97
N ARG A 303 6.90 21.13 15.11
CA ARG A 303 6.89 19.92 14.30
C ARG A 303 8.00 19.92 13.23
N GLY A 304 8.27 21.09 12.62
CA GLY A 304 9.38 21.26 11.67
C GLY A 304 10.73 21.00 12.33
N ASN A 305 10.99 21.60 13.47
CA ASN A 305 12.24 21.38 14.23
C ASN A 305 12.42 19.91 14.63
N LEU A 306 11.34 19.24 15.05
CA LEU A 306 11.38 17.81 15.35
C LEU A 306 11.77 17.00 14.11
N GLN A 307 11.22 17.30 12.94
CA GLN A 307 11.57 16.58 11.72
C GLN A 307 13.04 16.78 11.36
N GLU A 308 13.53 18.03 11.38
CA GLU A 308 14.94 18.37 11.11
C GLU A 308 15.89 17.66 12.08
N GLU A 309 15.52 17.61 13.36
CA GLU A 309 16.30 16.89 14.38
C GLU A 309 16.39 15.40 14.05
N LEU A 310 15.25 14.74 13.76
CA LEU A 310 15.21 13.32 13.44
C LEU A 310 16.00 12.99 12.16
N GLU A 311 15.86 13.80 11.12
CA GLU A 311 16.61 13.67 9.86
C GLU A 311 18.13 13.86 10.08
N SER A 312 18.52 14.79 10.94
CA SER A 312 19.95 15.01 11.27
C SER A 312 20.60 13.81 11.96
N ARG A 313 19.81 13.03 12.72
CA ARG A 313 20.26 11.80 13.37
C ARG A 313 20.37 10.61 12.42
N LEU A 314 19.69 10.67 11.26
CA LEU A 314 19.55 9.57 10.29
C LEU A 314 19.88 10.05 8.86
N PRO A 315 21.11 10.53 8.63
CA PRO A 315 21.49 11.13 7.35
C PRO A 315 21.33 10.14 6.19
N GLY A 316 20.76 10.63 5.08
CA GLY A 316 20.53 9.84 3.86
C GLY A 316 19.31 8.92 3.91
N ARG A 317 18.48 9.00 4.95
CA ARG A 317 17.24 8.26 5.09
C ARG A 317 16.02 9.16 4.88
N GLU A 318 14.94 8.58 4.36
CA GLU A 318 13.61 9.18 4.47
C GLU A 318 13.04 8.85 5.85
N VAL A 319 12.71 9.90 6.61
CA VAL A 319 12.27 9.77 8.00
C VAL A 319 10.80 10.13 8.11
N ALA A 320 9.99 9.17 8.56
CA ALA A 320 8.57 9.34 8.80
C ALA A 320 8.22 9.05 10.27
N VAL A 321 7.57 9.97 10.95
CA VAL A 321 6.96 9.72 12.25
C VAL A 321 5.75 8.83 12.04
N THR A 322 5.71 7.68 12.69
CA THR A 322 4.69 6.64 12.49
C THR A 322 3.70 6.52 13.64
N SER A 323 4.09 6.91 14.84
CA SER A 323 3.24 6.88 16.03
C SER A 323 3.79 7.83 17.09
N MET A 324 2.90 8.43 17.89
CA MET A 324 3.26 9.25 19.05
C MET A 324 2.38 8.88 20.24
N SER A 325 2.90 9.06 21.46
CA SER A 325 2.07 9.06 22.67
C SER A 325 1.07 10.23 22.65
N LYS A 326 0.00 10.15 23.43
CA LYS A 326 -1.01 11.22 23.54
C LYS A 326 -0.39 12.56 23.96
N ASP A 327 0.67 12.52 24.78
CA ASP A 327 1.42 13.70 25.18
C ASP A 327 2.46 14.17 24.16
N GLU A 328 2.59 13.49 23.03
CA GLU A 328 3.54 13.78 21.94
C GLU A 328 5.01 13.89 22.39
N ASP A 329 5.35 13.36 23.57
CA ASP A 329 6.70 13.34 24.11
C ASP A 329 7.51 12.10 23.68
N LYS A 330 6.82 11.01 23.40
CA LYS A 330 7.42 9.77 22.88
C LYS A 330 7.02 9.53 21.45
N VAL A 331 8.01 9.31 20.60
CA VAL A 331 7.85 9.26 19.15
C VAL A 331 8.42 7.95 18.62
N LEU A 332 7.65 7.28 17.80
CA LEU A 332 8.13 6.21 16.94
C LEU A 332 8.28 6.73 15.53
N LEU A 333 9.39 6.38 14.91
CA LEU A 333 9.67 6.76 13.53
C LEU A 333 10.20 5.59 12.74
N HIS A 334 9.95 5.62 11.45
CA HIS A 334 10.55 4.73 10.47
C HIS A 334 11.55 5.54 9.64
N ALA A 335 12.73 4.95 9.41
CA ALA A 335 13.74 5.53 8.54
C ALA A 335 14.17 4.49 7.50
N GLY A 336 13.93 4.79 6.23
CA GLY A 336 14.17 3.89 5.11
C GLY A 336 14.83 4.56 3.92
N GLY A 337 14.81 3.87 2.79
CA GLY A 337 15.36 4.35 1.52
C GLY A 337 15.01 3.40 0.39
N ASP A 338 15.64 3.57 -0.76
CA ASP A 338 15.41 2.72 -1.94
C ASP A 338 16.11 1.35 -1.87
N ARG A 339 17.16 1.24 -1.03
CA ARG A 339 17.97 0.02 -0.88
C ARG A 339 17.83 -0.66 0.49
N THR A 340 16.85 -0.24 1.27
CA THR A 340 16.57 -0.86 2.58
C THR A 340 15.10 -0.67 2.92
N GLN A 341 14.49 -1.73 3.46
CA GLN A 341 13.17 -1.61 4.08
C GLN A 341 13.17 -0.67 5.28
N GLY A 342 14.37 -0.35 5.80
CA GLY A 342 14.58 0.57 6.90
C GLY A 342 14.47 -0.04 8.27
N ALA A 343 14.43 0.84 9.25
CA ALA A 343 14.39 0.50 10.67
C ALA A 343 13.41 1.41 11.41
N TYR A 344 12.87 0.87 12.49
CA TYR A 344 12.10 1.64 13.46
C TYR A 344 12.98 2.14 14.59
N TYR A 345 12.72 3.37 15.02
CA TYR A 345 13.43 4.03 16.13
C TYR A 345 12.41 4.56 17.14
N PHE A 346 12.86 4.62 18.38
CA PHE A 346 12.18 5.30 19.48
C PHE A 346 12.91 6.59 19.81
N TYR A 347 12.16 7.65 20.07
CA TYR A 347 12.67 8.92 20.53
C TYR A 347 11.82 9.46 21.69
N ASP A 348 12.44 9.65 22.84
CA ASP A 348 11.85 10.35 24.00
C ASP A 348 12.33 11.81 23.98
N ARG A 349 11.42 12.73 23.68
CA ARG A 349 11.71 14.17 23.57
C ARG A 349 12.06 14.81 24.92
N ALA A 350 11.57 14.25 26.04
CA ALA A 350 11.80 14.79 27.36
C ALA A 350 13.21 14.47 27.87
N THR A 351 13.72 13.28 27.57
CA THR A 351 15.05 12.81 28.02
C THR A 351 16.12 12.96 26.94
N GLY A 352 15.74 13.07 25.67
CA GLY A 352 16.63 13.03 24.51
C GLY A 352 17.08 11.62 24.14
N GLU A 353 16.53 10.57 24.77
CA GLU A 353 16.83 9.17 24.46
C GLU A 353 16.42 8.85 23.02
N PHE A 354 17.38 8.31 22.25
CA PHE A 354 17.15 7.91 20.86
C PHE A 354 17.84 6.57 20.60
N HIS A 355 17.06 5.55 20.23
CA HIS A 355 17.63 4.25 19.90
C HIS A 355 16.85 3.50 18.83
N LYS A 356 17.52 2.59 18.12
CA LYS A 356 16.94 1.71 17.12
C LYS A 356 16.17 0.58 17.81
N LEU A 357 14.92 0.36 17.41
CA LEU A 357 14.07 -0.73 17.91
C LEU A 357 14.31 -2.03 17.12
N ALA A 358 14.27 -1.93 15.80
CA ALA A 358 14.49 -3.07 14.91
C ALA A 358 14.75 -2.60 13.47
N GLU A 359 15.46 -3.41 12.71
CA GLU A 359 15.46 -3.37 11.25
C GLU A 359 14.36 -4.30 10.73
N LEU A 360 13.74 -3.95 9.61
CA LEU A 360 12.69 -4.80 9.03
C LEU A 360 13.28 -6.07 8.40
N SER A 361 14.41 -5.91 7.72
CA SER A 361 15.11 -6.98 7.00
C SER A 361 16.63 -6.92 7.24
N PRO A 362 17.10 -7.25 8.46
CA PRO A 362 18.53 -7.15 8.81
C PRO A 362 19.42 -8.13 8.05
N TRP A 363 18.85 -9.08 7.34
CA TRP A 363 19.53 -10.07 6.51
C TRP A 363 19.81 -9.60 5.09
N LEU A 364 19.19 -8.49 4.63
CA LEU A 364 19.43 -7.92 3.31
C LEU A 364 20.60 -6.92 3.37
N PRO A 365 21.71 -7.17 2.67
CA PRO A 365 22.85 -6.26 2.64
C PRO A 365 22.54 -5.06 1.73
N GLU A 366 22.44 -3.87 2.32
CA GLU A 366 22.05 -2.64 1.59
C GLU A 366 23.01 -2.28 0.45
N ASP A 367 24.28 -2.61 0.56
CA ASP A 367 25.32 -2.34 -0.44
C ASP A 367 25.21 -3.26 -1.66
N GLU A 368 24.52 -4.40 -1.56
CA GLU A 368 24.22 -5.31 -2.67
C GLU A 368 22.88 -4.99 -3.36
N LEU A 369 22.11 -4.02 -2.85
CA LEU A 369 20.83 -3.63 -3.40
C LEU A 369 20.94 -2.44 -4.35
N ALA A 370 20.07 -2.42 -5.36
CA ALA A 370 20.11 -1.47 -6.48
C ALA A 370 19.47 -0.13 -6.14
N PRO A 371 20.08 1.02 -6.52
CA PRO A 371 19.46 2.32 -6.33
C PRO A 371 18.31 2.54 -7.33
N MET A 372 17.21 3.09 -6.82
CA MET A 372 16.05 3.50 -7.62
C MET A 372 16.18 4.96 -8.05
N LYS A 373 16.08 5.23 -9.35
CA LYS A 373 16.20 6.57 -9.92
C LYS A 373 14.85 7.05 -10.46
N PRO A 374 14.35 8.21 -10.05
CA PRO A 374 13.24 8.87 -10.72
C PRO A 374 13.61 9.15 -12.19
N VAL A 375 12.69 8.85 -13.09
CA VAL A 375 12.85 9.09 -14.54
C VAL A 375 11.56 9.65 -15.11
N GLN A 376 11.67 10.24 -16.30
CA GLN A 376 10.51 10.66 -17.08
C GLN A 376 10.79 10.44 -18.57
N TYR A 377 9.74 10.18 -19.33
CA TYR A 377 9.77 10.10 -20.78
C TYR A 377 8.52 10.72 -21.38
N THR A 378 8.56 11.03 -22.67
CA THR A 378 7.43 11.58 -23.39
C THR A 378 6.70 10.49 -24.15
N ALA A 379 5.42 10.31 -23.87
CA ALA A 379 4.55 9.43 -24.64
C ALA A 379 4.39 9.97 -26.08
N ARG A 380 3.97 9.12 -27.01
CA ARG A 380 3.82 9.42 -28.44
C ARG A 380 2.89 10.60 -28.76
N ASP A 381 1.98 10.92 -27.86
CA ASP A 381 1.03 12.04 -27.94
C ASP A 381 1.50 13.30 -27.20
N GLY A 382 2.72 13.30 -26.65
CA GLY A 382 3.34 14.43 -25.98
C GLY A 382 3.13 14.48 -24.46
N LEU A 383 2.39 13.53 -23.86
CA LEU A 383 2.20 13.50 -22.43
C LEU A 383 3.50 13.07 -21.72
N THR A 384 3.87 13.79 -20.66
CA THR A 384 5.02 13.40 -19.82
C THR A 384 4.58 12.27 -18.88
N ILE A 385 5.31 11.16 -18.91
CA ILE A 385 5.11 10.00 -18.04
C ILE A 385 6.28 9.95 -17.04
N HIS A 386 5.93 9.93 -15.76
CA HIS A 386 6.88 9.79 -14.66
C HIS A 386 7.05 8.32 -14.29
N GLY A 387 8.22 7.97 -13.76
CA GLY A 387 8.46 6.59 -13.33
C GLY A 387 9.74 6.46 -12.53
N TYR A 388 10.10 5.21 -12.28
CA TYR A 388 11.31 4.85 -11.54
C TYR A 388 12.06 3.75 -12.30
N LEU A 389 13.37 3.95 -12.44
CA LEU A 389 14.25 2.99 -13.08
C LEU A 389 15.25 2.44 -12.06
N THR A 390 15.27 1.12 -11.93
CA THR A 390 16.23 0.40 -11.11
C THR A 390 17.11 -0.46 -12.03
N LEU A 391 18.40 -0.22 -11.99
CA LEU A 391 19.40 -0.98 -12.77
C LEU A 391 20.12 -1.96 -11.86
N PRO A 392 20.48 -3.16 -12.35
CA PRO A 392 21.26 -4.12 -11.57
C PRO A 392 22.56 -3.52 -11.05
N VAL A 393 22.93 -3.86 -9.82
CA VAL A 393 24.20 -3.48 -9.22
C VAL A 393 25.35 -4.05 -10.08
N ASN A 394 26.41 -3.25 -10.27
CA ASN A 394 27.59 -3.61 -11.08
C ASN A 394 27.35 -3.80 -12.60
N SER A 395 26.16 -3.44 -13.11
CA SER A 395 25.93 -3.38 -14.57
C SER A 395 26.47 -2.07 -15.16
N ASP A 396 26.83 -2.09 -16.44
CA ASP A 396 27.17 -0.86 -17.18
C ASP A 396 25.91 -0.08 -17.64
N GLY A 397 24.72 -0.60 -17.33
CA GLY A 397 23.42 -0.01 -17.67
C GLY A 397 23.06 -0.09 -19.14
N LYS A 398 23.68 -1.00 -19.91
CA LYS A 398 23.48 -1.10 -21.36
C LYS A 398 23.09 -2.51 -21.79
N ASN A 399 22.19 -2.55 -22.79
CA ASN A 399 21.78 -3.80 -23.45
C ASN A 399 21.35 -4.90 -22.45
N LEU A 400 20.64 -4.49 -21.39
CA LEU A 400 20.22 -5.36 -20.30
C LEU A 400 18.92 -6.09 -20.65
N PRO A 401 18.67 -7.27 -20.08
CA PRO A 401 17.32 -7.79 -19.98
C PRO A 401 16.52 -6.87 -19.06
N VAL A 402 15.26 -6.60 -19.41
CA VAL A 402 14.41 -5.62 -18.72
C VAL A 402 13.08 -6.24 -18.35
N VAL A 403 12.54 -5.91 -17.19
CA VAL A 403 11.15 -6.14 -16.80
C VAL A 403 10.43 -4.81 -16.73
N ILE A 404 9.36 -4.68 -17.47
CA ILE A 404 8.40 -3.60 -17.39
C ILE A 404 7.39 -3.97 -16.30
N HIS A 405 7.23 -3.08 -15.32
CA HIS A 405 6.45 -3.36 -14.13
C HIS A 405 5.35 -2.31 -13.92
N PRO A 406 4.22 -2.39 -14.66
CA PRO A 406 3.07 -1.52 -14.44
C PRO A 406 2.36 -1.86 -13.14
N HIS A 407 2.03 -0.83 -12.36
CA HIS A 407 1.29 -0.98 -11.10
C HIS A 407 -0.17 -1.37 -11.31
N GLY A 408 -0.78 -1.90 -10.25
CA GLY A 408 -2.22 -2.17 -10.17
C GLY A 408 -3.06 -0.91 -9.99
N GLY A 409 -4.35 -1.07 -9.88
CA GLY A 409 -5.32 0.02 -9.70
C GLY A 409 -6.39 0.02 -10.79
N PRO A 410 -6.33 0.82 -11.88
CA PRO A 410 -5.21 1.62 -12.40
C PRO A 410 -4.97 2.97 -11.70
N TRP A 411 -5.95 3.46 -10.97
CA TRP A 411 -5.92 4.75 -10.28
C TRP A 411 -5.17 4.63 -8.95
N ALA A 412 -3.89 4.34 -9.06
CA ALA A 412 -2.89 4.25 -8.00
C ALA A 412 -1.60 4.91 -8.50
N ARG A 413 -0.48 4.73 -7.84
CA ARG A 413 0.83 5.16 -8.33
C ARG A 413 1.95 4.37 -7.69
N ASP A 414 3.07 4.25 -8.41
CA ASP A 414 4.35 3.91 -7.84
C ASP A 414 5.01 5.14 -7.17
N SER A 415 5.82 4.88 -6.18
CA SER A 415 6.57 5.89 -5.43
C SER A 415 8.01 5.42 -5.23
N TRP A 416 8.93 6.38 -5.04
CA TRP A 416 10.31 6.08 -4.72
C TRP A 416 10.40 5.40 -3.35
N GLY A 417 11.26 4.40 -3.24
CA GLY A 417 11.54 3.69 -2.01
C GLY A 417 11.94 2.24 -2.25
N TYR A 418 12.08 1.49 -1.17
CA TYR A 418 12.34 0.07 -1.25
C TYR A 418 11.09 -0.69 -1.75
N ASP A 419 11.31 -1.49 -2.77
CA ASP A 419 10.32 -2.42 -3.30
C ASP A 419 10.96 -3.81 -3.41
N SER A 420 10.36 -4.81 -2.77
CA SER A 420 10.91 -6.18 -2.70
C SER A 420 10.97 -6.84 -4.08
N GLU A 421 9.95 -6.61 -4.92
CA GLU A 421 9.88 -7.20 -6.28
C GLU A 421 10.93 -6.59 -7.19
N VAL A 422 11.06 -5.27 -7.14
CA VAL A 422 12.05 -4.52 -7.92
C VAL A 422 13.46 -4.90 -7.52
N GLN A 423 13.76 -4.95 -6.22
CA GLN A 423 15.08 -5.33 -5.71
C GLN A 423 15.41 -6.79 -6.02
N PHE A 424 14.44 -7.68 -5.89
CA PHE A 424 14.59 -9.07 -6.28
C PHE A 424 14.95 -9.19 -7.77
N LEU A 425 14.18 -8.58 -8.67
CA LEU A 425 14.44 -8.62 -10.11
C LEU A 425 15.80 -7.99 -10.46
N ALA A 426 16.13 -6.85 -9.86
CA ALA A 426 17.41 -6.18 -10.07
C ALA A 426 18.59 -7.04 -9.61
N SER A 427 18.47 -7.75 -8.48
CA SER A 427 19.49 -8.68 -7.98
C SER A 427 19.72 -9.89 -8.90
N ARG A 428 18.76 -10.19 -9.80
CA ARG A 428 18.85 -11.22 -10.83
C ARG A 428 19.41 -10.70 -12.17
N GLY A 429 19.91 -9.46 -12.19
CA GLY A 429 20.48 -8.85 -13.38
C GLY A 429 19.46 -8.24 -14.35
N LEU A 430 18.21 -8.05 -13.94
CA LEU A 430 17.15 -7.44 -14.72
C LEU A 430 17.07 -5.94 -14.41
N ALA A 431 17.06 -5.08 -15.42
CA ALA A 431 16.63 -3.71 -15.23
C ALA A 431 15.10 -3.67 -15.04
N VAL A 432 14.60 -2.81 -14.16
CA VAL A 432 13.16 -2.68 -13.89
C VAL A 432 12.71 -1.25 -14.14
N LEU A 433 11.68 -1.08 -14.97
CA LEU A 433 11.00 0.20 -15.17
C LEU A 433 9.59 0.12 -14.59
N GLN A 434 9.34 0.88 -13.54
CA GLN A 434 8.01 1.20 -13.01
C GLN A 434 7.59 2.54 -13.62
N MET A 435 6.38 2.63 -14.17
CA MET A 435 5.88 3.87 -14.74
C MET A 435 4.51 4.23 -14.20
N ASN A 436 4.33 5.50 -13.88
CA ASN A 436 3.05 6.10 -13.58
C ASN A 436 2.38 6.53 -14.90
N PHE A 437 1.77 5.57 -15.60
CA PHE A 437 1.04 5.79 -16.83
C PHE A 437 -0.16 6.71 -16.59
N ARG A 438 -0.72 7.33 -17.66
CA ARG A 438 -1.90 8.20 -17.52
C ARG A 438 -3.00 7.52 -16.70
N GLY A 439 -3.63 8.27 -15.80
CA GLY A 439 -4.58 7.75 -14.82
C GLY A 439 -3.96 7.51 -13.44
N SER A 440 -2.63 7.41 -13.32
CA SER A 440 -1.98 7.31 -12.01
C SER A 440 -2.31 8.54 -11.16
N THR A 441 -2.55 8.31 -9.87
CA THR A 441 -3.00 9.35 -8.93
C THR A 441 -1.87 10.31 -8.50
N GLY A 442 -2.23 11.48 -8.02
CA GLY A 442 -1.28 12.47 -7.49
C GLY A 442 -0.74 13.45 -8.52
N TYR A 443 -1.08 13.29 -9.79
CA TYR A 443 -0.65 14.17 -10.89
C TYR A 443 -1.75 15.13 -11.37
N GLY A 444 -2.85 15.23 -10.64
CA GLY A 444 -3.99 16.09 -10.92
C GLY A 444 -5.06 15.47 -11.81
N ARG A 445 -6.18 16.20 -11.92
CA ARG A 445 -7.39 15.77 -12.63
C ARG A 445 -7.13 15.50 -14.11
N ALA A 446 -6.45 16.38 -14.82
CA ALA A 446 -6.21 16.23 -16.26
C ALA A 446 -5.42 14.95 -16.58
N PHE A 447 -4.43 14.61 -15.77
CA PHE A 447 -3.67 13.37 -15.94
C PHE A 447 -4.50 12.13 -15.65
N TRP A 448 -5.35 12.20 -14.64
CA TRP A 448 -6.28 11.14 -14.27
C TRP A 448 -7.37 10.94 -15.34
N GLU A 449 -8.03 12.01 -15.78
CA GLU A 449 -9.05 11.95 -16.83
C GLU A 449 -8.51 11.47 -18.20
N ALA A 450 -7.23 11.70 -18.48
CA ALA A 450 -6.59 11.21 -19.70
C ALA A 450 -6.60 9.67 -19.83
N SER A 451 -6.92 8.95 -18.74
CA SER A 451 -7.09 7.48 -18.73
C SER A 451 -8.49 7.01 -19.10
N PHE A 452 -9.50 7.89 -19.11
CA PHE A 452 -10.88 7.48 -19.27
C PHE A 452 -11.12 6.86 -20.64
N LYS A 453 -11.68 5.64 -20.63
CA LYS A 453 -11.92 4.81 -21.82
C LYS A 453 -10.64 4.51 -22.63
N GLN A 454 -9.48 4.45 -21.91
CA GLN A 454 -8.18 4.20 -22.53
C GLN A 454 -7.54 2.87 -22.11
N TRP A 455 -8.28 1.99 -21.46
CA TRP A 455 -7.79 0.64 -21.19
C TRP A 455 -7.41 -0.08 -22.47
N GLY A 456 -6.19 -0.64 -22.55
CA GLY A 456 -5.66 -1.29 -23.74
C GLY A 456 -5.34 -0.36 -24.92
N ARG A 457 -5.47 0.97 -24.72
CA ARG A 457 -5.23 2.02 -25.70
C ARG A 457 -4.12 2.96 -25.21
N ALA A 458 -4.40 4.24 -25.04
CA ALA A 458 -3.37 5.21 -24.64
C ALA A 458 -2.66 4.87 -23.32
N MET A 459 -3.34 4.26 -22.35
CA MET A 459 -2.69 3.76 -21.13
C MET A 459 -1.67 2.66 -21.45
N GLN A 460 -2.00 1.73 -22.37
CA GLN A 460 -1.06 0.71 -22.82
C GLN A 460 0.03 1.28 -23.74
N ASP A 461 -0.29 2.34 -24.48
CA ASP A 461 0.69 3.07 -25.29
C ASP A 461 1.76 3.74 -24.44
N ASP A 462 1.40 4.30 -23.26
CA ASP A 462 2.37 4.86 -22.32
C ASP A 462 3.38 3.80 -21.86
N ILE A 463 2.91 2.58 -21.54
CA ILE A 463 3.76 1.45 -21.15
C ILE A 463 4.67 1.03 -22.32
N THR A 464 4.12 0.92 -23.53
CA THR A 464 4.84 0.59 -24.76
C THR A 464 5.93 1.62 -25.07
N ASP A 465 5.62 2.91 -24.88
CA ASP A 465 6.56 3.99 -25.13
C ASP A 465 7.71 4.02 -24.09
N GLY A 466 7.43 3.58 -22.86
CA GLY A 466 8.47 3.31 -21.86
C GLY A 466 9.47 2.24 -22.31
N VAL A 467 8.99 1.14 -22.91
CA VAL A 467 9.86 0.13 -23.51
C VAL A 467 10.75 0.72 -24.61
N LYS A 468 10.14 1.49 -25.53
CA LYS A 468 10.88 2.11 -26.63
C LYS A 468 11.92 3.10 -26.13
N TRP A 469 11.54 3.91 -25.13
CA TRP A 469 12.46 4.84 -24.48
C TRP A 469 13.68 4.12 -23.92
N LEU A 470 13.51 2.99 -23.20
CA LEU A 470 14.64 2.21 -22.69
C LEU A 470 15.55 1.66 -23.80
N ILE A 471 14.98 1.23 -24.94
CA ILE A 471 15.72 0.76 -26.11
C ILE A 471 16.50 1.93 -26.74
N GLU A 472 15.88 3.08 -26.93
CA GLU A 472 16.50 4.29 -27.48
C GLU A 472 17.65 4.82 -26.61
N GLN A 473 17.51 4.69 -25.26
CA GLN A 473 18.59 5.02 -24.32
C GLN A 473 19.73 3.96 -24.34
N GLY A 474 19.58 2.87 -25.06
CA GLY A 474 20.55 1.77 -25.10
C GLY A 474 20.58 0.92 -23.83
N ILE A 475 19.59 1.09 -22.94
CA ILE A 475 19.48 0.35 -21.67
C ILE A 475 18.95 -1.06 -21.92
N ALA A 476 17.83 -1.17 -22.66
CA ALA A 476 17.18 -2.45 -22.92
C ALA A 476 17.72 -3.17 -24.16
N ASP A 477 17.95 -4.48 -24.04
CA ASP A 477 18.04 -5.37 -25.17
C ASP A 477 16.63 -5.62 -25.74
N PRO A 478 16.32 -5.21 -26.98
CA PRO A 478 14.98 -5.33 -27.54
C PRO A 478 14.46 -6.76 -27.67
N LYS A 479 15.33 -7.77 -27.52
CA LYS A 479 14.97 -9.19 -27.54
C LYS A 479 14.72 -9.78 -26.17
N ARG A 480 15.05 -9.05 -25.11
CA ARG A 480 14.98 -9.52 -23.72
C ARG A 480 14.17 -8.57 -22.85
N VAL A 481 12.95 -8.23 -23.33
CA VAL A 481 11.99 -7.41 -22.58
C VAL A 481 10.88 -8.31 -22.07
N GLY A 482 10.75 -8.42 -20.74
CA GLY A 482 9.62 -9.06 -20.05
C GLY A 482 8.65 -8.01 -19.54
N ILE A 483 7.45 -8.45 -19.19
CA ILE A 483 6.44 -7.61 -18.51
C ILE A 483 5.83 -8.38 -17.34
N TYR A 484 5.70 -7.73 -16.19
CA TYR A 484 5.14 -8.30 -14.97
C TYR A 484 4.25 -7.27 -14.25
N GLY A 485 3.10 -7.67 -13.78
CA GLY A 485 2.25 -6.81 -12.95
C GLY A 485 1.10 -7.55 -12.31
N GLY A 486 0.55 -6.92 -11.25
CA GLY A 486 -0.58 -7.43 -10.49
C GLY A 486 -1.88 -6.65 -10.74
N SER A 487 -3.04 -7.33 -10.69
CA SER A 487 -4.35 -6.71 -10.84
C SER A 487 -4.50 -5.97 -12.18
N TYR A 488 -4.72 -4.65 -12.20
CA TYR A 488 -4.63 -3.88 -13.45
C TYR A 488 -3.26 -4.04 -14.13
N GLY A 489 -2.17 -4.13 -13.38
CA GLY A 489 -0.85 -4.45 -13.94
C GLY A 489 -0.82 -5.80 -14.66
N GLY A 490 -1.53 -6.81 -14.14
CA GLY A 490 -1.76 -8.09 -14.81
C GLY A 490 -2.58 -7.96 -16.09
N TYR A 491 -3.64 -7.14 -16.08
CA TYR A 491 -4.34 -6.75 -17.30
C TYR A 491 -3.37 -6.11 -18.31
N ALA A 492 -2.51 -5.20 -17.87
CA ALA A 492 -1.52 -4.55 -18.74
C ALA A 492 -0.50 -5.53 -19.32
N VAL A 493 -0.15 -6.60 -18.58
CA VAL A 493 0.63 -7.72 -19.12
C VAL A 493 -0.11 -8.38 -20.28
N LEU A 494 -1.34 -8.82 -20.05
CA LEU A 494 -2.15 -9.50 -21.07
C LEU A 494 -2.41 -8.59 -22.28
N ALA A 495 -2.72 -7.32 -22.05
CA ALA A 495 -2.91 -6.30 -23.08
C ALA A 495 -1.62 -6.07 -23.88
N GLY A 496 -0.47 -5.98 -23.23
CA GLY A 496 0.84 -5.84 -23.86
C GLY A 496 1.14 -7.00 -24.81
N LEU A 497 0.91 -8.23 -24.34
CA LEU A 497 1.13 -9.44 -25.16
C LEU A 497 0.15 -9.56 -26.34
N ALA A 498 -1.10 -9.09 -26.16
CA ALA A 498 -2.13 -9.18 -27.20
C ALA A 498 -2.06 -8.03 -28.23
N PHE A 499 -1.79 -6.78 -27.77
CA PHE A 499 -1.92 -5.59 -28.62
C PHE A 499 -0.58 -5.15 -29.23
N THR A 500 0.55 -5.55 -28.63
CA THR A 500 1.91 -5.35 -29.17
C THR A 500 2.66 -6.66 -29.27
N PRO A 501 2.13 -7.67 -30.01
CA PRO A 501 2.74 -8.99 -30.12
C PRO A 501 4.13 -8.88 -30.74
N GLY A 502 5.13 -9.45 -30.04
CA GLY A 502 6.53 -9.40 -30.45
C GLY A 502 7.36 -8.28 -29.79
N LEU A 503 6.75 -7.40 -28.99
CA LEU A 503 7.49 -6.44 -28.18
C LEU A 503 8.08 -7.10 -26.93
N TYR A 504 7.38 -8.05 -26.35
CA TYR A 504 7.77 -8.75 -25.13
C TYR A 504 8.19 -10.19 -25.42
N ALA A 505 9.29 -10.61 -24.82
CA ALA A 505 9.79 -11.99 -24.87
C ALA A 505 8.95 -12.93 -23.99
N CYS A 506 8.37 -12.43 -22.90
CA CYS A 506 7.50 -13.18 -22.00
C CYS A 506 6.70 -12.24 -21.07
N GLY A 507 5.68 -12.78 -20.40
CA GLY A 507 4.88 -12.03 -19.42
C GLY A 507 4.55 -12.84 -18.18
N VAL A 508 4.40 -12.16 -17.03
CA VAL A 508 3.91 -12.73 -15.77
C VAL A 508 2.67 -11.94 -15.35
N ASP A 509 1.52 -12.59 -15.41
CA ASP A 509 0.22 -12.05 -15.02
C ASP A 509 -0.12 -12.51 -13.60
N TYR A 510 -0.24 -11.57 -12.67
CA TYR A 510 -0.60 -11.84 -11.29
C TYR A 510 -1.97 -11.25 -10.97
N VAL A 511 -2.96 -12.12 -10.72
CA VAL A 511 -4.36 -11.77 -10.40
C VAL A 511 -4.96 -10.74 -11.37
N GLY A 512 -4.66 -10.87 -12.68
CA GLY A 512 -5.00 -9.87 -13.69
C GLY A 512 -6.37 -10.08 -14.32
N VAL A 513 -6.90 -8.98 -14.86
CA VAL A 513 -8.18 -8.95 -15.59
C VAL A 513 -7.94 -9.35 -17.04
N SER A 514 -8.63 -10.35 -17.53
CA SER A 514 -8.58 -10.78 -18.94
C SER A 514 -9.78 -10.32 -19.76
N ASN A 515 -10.91 -10.06 -19.10
CA ASN A 515 -12.18 -9.72 -19.71
C ASN A 515 -12.93 -8.67 -18.90
N ILE A 516 -13.09 -7.47 -19.44
CA ILE A 516 -13.73 -6.36 -18.74
C ILE A 516 -15.22 -6.62 -18.49
N PHE A 517 -15.90 -7.42 -19.34
CA PHE A 517 -17.31 -7.77 -19.11
C PHE A 517 -17.45 -8.64 -17.85
N THR A 518 -16.68 -9.70 -17.75
CA THR A 518 -16.74 -10.58 -16.58
C THR A 518 -16.23 -9.92 -15.31
N LEU A 519 -15.29 -8.97 -15.41
CA LEU A 519 -14.92 -8.11 -14.28
C LEU A 519 -16.15 -7.36 -13.76
N PHE A 520 -16.90 -6.68 -14.63
CA PHE A 520 -18.11 -5.94 -14.22
C PHE A 520 -19.23 -6.85 -13.70
N GLU A 521 -19.41 -8.04 -14.27
CA GLU A 521 -20.41 -9.01 -13.82
C GLU A 521 -20.11 -9.58 -12.45
N THR A 522 -18.82 -9.70 -12.10
CA THR A 522 -18.37 -10.36 -10.88
C THR A 522 -17.77 -9.44 -9.82
N MET A 523 -17.95 -8.12 -9.98
CA MET A 523 -17.55 -7.12 -9.00
C MET A 523 -18.08 -7.46 -7.60
N PRO A 524 -17.26 -7.28 -6.56
CA PRO A 524 -17.74 -7.49 -5.19
C PRO A 524 -18.91 -6.53 -4.90
N PRO A 525 -19.92 -6.96 -4.12
CA PRO A 525 -21.14 -6.17 -3.88
C PRO A 525 -20.86 -4.76 -3.36
N TYR A 526 -19.83 -4.60 -2.52
CA TYR A 526 -19.44 -3.29 -1.95
C TYR A 526 -18.78 -2.32 -2.96
N TRP A 527 -18.58 -2.71 -4.23
CA TRP A 527 -18.21 -1.81 -5.33
C TRP A 527 -19.42 -1.31 -6.13
N GLU A 528 -20.63 -1.79 -5.82
CA GLU A 528 -21.84 -1.47 -6.60
C GLU A 528 -22.12 0.02 -6.70
N LEU A 529 -21.83 0.78 -5.63
CA LEU A 529 -22.00 2.25 -5.61
C LEU A 529 -21.13 2.94 -6.67
N GLY A 530 -19.92 2.44 -6.92
CA GLY A 530 -19.00 2.96 -7.92
C GLY A 530 -19.23 2.43 -9.36
N ARG A 531 -20.17 1.51 -9.61
CA ARG A 531 -20.33 0.83 -10.90
C ARG A 531 -20.54 1.79 -12.06
N LYS A 532 -21.43 2.79 -11.92
CA LYS A 532 -21.70 3.76 -12.99
C LYS A 532 -20.48 4.64 -13.27
N MET A 533 -19.75 5.04 -12.23
CA MET A 533 -18.50 5.77 -12.38
C MET A 533 -17.46 4.93 -13.14
N MET A 534 -17.36 3.63 -12.83
CA MET A 534 -16.49 2.73 -13.60
C MET A 534 -16.91 2.62 -15.08
N TYR A 535 -18.20 2.69 -15.40
CA TYR A 535 -18.65 2.73 -16.79
C TYR A 535 -18.22 4.02 -17.50
N GLU A 536 -18.23 5.16 -16.80
CA GLU A 536 -17.69 6.42 -17.35
C GLU A 536 -16.18 6.37 -17.56
N GLN A 537 -15.47 5.70 -16.67
CA GLN A 537 -14.01 5.64 -16.69
C GLN A 537 -13.45 4.54 -17.62
N VAL A 538 -14.12 3.39 -17.72
CA VAL A 538 -13.63 2.23 -18.47
C VAL A 538 -14.43 2.00 -19.75
N GLY A 539 -15.75 2.10 -19.66
CA GLY A 539 -16.72 1.90 -20.74
C GLY A 539 -17.99 1.20 -20.28
N ASP A 540 -19.11 1.58 -20.87
CA ASP A 540 -20.44 1.03 -20.57
C ASP A 540 -20.63 -0.30 -21.33
N PRO A 541 -20.87 -1.45 -20.65
CA PRO A 541 -20.98 -2.76 -21.30
C PRO A 541 -22.21 -2.89 -22.22
N GLU A 542 -23.22 -2.05 -22.06
CA GLU A 542 -24.41 -2.03 -22.93
C GLU A 542 -24.22 -1.10 -24.14
N LYS A 543 -23.67 0.10 -23.91
CA LYS A 543 -23.56 1.16 -24.93
C LYS A 543 -22.25 1.14 -25.71
N GLU A 544 -21.17 0.64 -25.10
CA GLU A 544 -19.80 0.72 -25.63
C GLU A 544 -19.17 -0.68 -25.76
N LYS A 545 -19.99 -1.66 -26.15
CA LYS A 545 -19.57 -3.06 -26.27
C LYS A 545 -18.33 -3.25 -27.14
N ASP A 546 -18.25 -2.56 -28.27
CA ASP A 546 -17.10 -2.70 -29.18
C ASP A 546 -15.81 -2.17 -28.56
N LEU A 547 -15.89 -1.11 -27.76
CA LEU A 547 -14.76 -0.60 -26.98
C LEU A 547 -14.26 -1.66 -26.00
N LEU A 548 -15.14 -2.27 -25.23
CA LEU A 548 -14.77 -3.27 -24.22
C LEU A 548 -14.26 -4.57 -24.84
N VAL A 549 -14.82 -5.01 -25.97
CA VAL A 549 -14.29 -6.15 -26.75
C VAL A 549 -12.89 -5.84 -27.23
N ALA A 550 -12.65 -4.64 -27.77
CA ALA A 550 -11.33 -4.23 -28.26
C ALA A 550 -10.29 -4.11 -27.13
N ALA A 551 -10.73 -3.77 -25.91
CA ALA A 551 -9.88 -3.61 -24.72
C ALA A 551 -9.69 -4.89 -23.90
N SER A 552 -10.48 -5.96 -24.11
CA SER A 552 -10.38 -7.19 -23.32
C SER A 552 -9.42 -8.20 -23.96
N PRO A 553 -8.28 -8.52 -23.33
CA PRO A 553 -7.24 -9.39 -23.91
C PRO A 553 -7.74 -10.78 -24.32
N VAL A 554 -8.72 -11.34 -23.62
CA VAL A 554 -9.27 -12.68 -23.92
C VAL A 554 -9.81 -12.80 -25.34
N PHE A 555 -10.42 -11.73 -25.88
CA PHE A 555 -10.95 -11.71 -27.27
C PHE A 555 -9.84 -11.60 -28.33
N HIS A 556 -8.61 -11.31 -27.90
CA HIS A 556 -7.43 -11.16 -28.73
C HIS A 556 -6.34 -12.19 -28.38
N ALA A 557 -6.72 -13.24 -27.65
CA ALA A 557 -5.80 -14.33 -27.27
C ALA A 557 -5.11 -14.97 -28.48
N ASP A 558 -5.73 -14.87 -29.68
CA ASP A 558 -5.14 -15.32 -30.96
C ASP A 558 -3.86 -14.57 -31.36
N ARG A 559 -3.60 -13.40 -30.81
CA ARG A 559 -2.41 -12.58 -31.08
C ARG A 559 -1.27 -12.86 -30.11
N ILE A 560 -1.57 -13.39 -28.91
CA ILE A 560 -0.57 -13.71 -27.90
C ILE A 560 0.30 -14.88 -28.38
N ARG A 561 1.61 -14.65 -28.46
CA ARG A 561 2.60 -15.63 -28.92
C ARG A 561 3.69 -15.88 -27.88
N ALA A 562 3.96 -14.88 -27.05
CA ALA A 562 4.98 -14.97 -26.01
C ALA A 562 4.54 -15.93 -24.90
N PRO A 563 5.46 -16.66 -24.28
CA PRO A 563 5.20 -17.44 -23.08
C PRO A 563 4.59 -16.58 -21.97
N LEU A 564 3.67 -17.18 -21.22
CA LEU A 564 2.95 -16.51 -20.14
C LEU A 564 2.96 -17.36 -18.88
N PHE A 565 3.23 -16.74 -17.74
CA PHE A 565 2.98 -17.29 -16.42
C PHE A 565 1.82 -16.54 -15.77
N VAL A 566 0.78 -17.25 -15.34
CA VAL A 566 -0.41 -16.71 -14.67
C VAL A 566 -0.44 -17.23 -13.23
N ALA A 567 -0.66 -16.34 -12.26
CA ALA A 567 -0.81 -16.70 -10.86
C ALA A 567 -2.08 -16.08 -10.27
N GLN A 568 -2.86 -16.87 -9.50
CA GLN A 568 -4.18 -16.49 -9.03
C GLN A 568 -4.48 -17.04 -7.63
N GLY A 569 -5.09 -16.21 -6.76
CA GLY A 569 -5.72 -16.66 -5.54
C GLY A 569 -7.14 -17.21 -5.80
N ALA A 570 -7.45 -18.37 -5.26
CA ALA A 570 -8.75 -19.01 -5.49
C ALA A 570 -9.93 -18.24 -4.86
N ASN A 571 -9.66 -17.53 -3.76
CA ASN A 571 -10.65 -16.78 -2.99
C ASN A 571 -10.69 -15.28 -3.33
N ASP A 572 -10.04 -14.89 -4.42
CA ASP A 572 -9.95 -13.48 -4.82
C ASP A 572 -11.36 -12.86 -5.00
N PRO A 573 -11.75 -11.87 -4.15
CA PRO A 573 -13.06 -11.25 -4.26
C PRO A 573 -13.13 -10.18 -5.34
N ARG A 574 -11.98 -9.61 -5.75
CA ARG A 574 -11.89 -8.45 -6.66
C ARG A 574 -11.78 -8.87 -8.12
N VAL A 575 -10.83 -9.76 -8.42
CA VAL A 575 -10.61 -10.34 -9.74
C VAL A 575 -10.80 -11.85 -9.61
N LYS A 576 -11.97 -12.32 -9.99
CA LYS A 576 -12.34 -13.72 -9.80
C LYS A 576 -11.39 -14.65 -10.55
N LYS A 577 -11.12 -15.81 -9.97
CA LYS A 577 -10.28 -16.88 -10.57
C LYS A 577 -10.69 -17.18 -12.03
N ALA A 578 -11.96 -17.01 -12.37
CA ALA A 578 -12.46 -17.17 -13.73
C ALA A 578 -11.77 -16.25 -14.77
N GLU A 579 -11.24 -15.09 -14.36
CA GLU A 579 -10.46 -14.20 -15.23
C GLU A 579 -9.17 -14.90 -15.70
N SER A 580 -8.46 -15.54 -14.79
CA SER A 580 -7.28 -16.34 -15.13
C SER A 580 -7.63 -17.62 -15.87
N ASP A 581 -8.68 -18.34 -15.46
CA ASP A 581 -9.09 -19.58 -16.09
C ASP A 581 -9.39 -19.40 -17.58
N GLN A 582 -10.17 -18.37 -17.96
CA GLN A 582 -10.60 -18.14 -19.34
C GLN A 582 -9.43 -17.80 -20.29
N ILE A 583 -8.46 -16.99 -19.84
CA ILE A 583 -7.30 -16.65 -20.68
C ILE A 583 -6.34 -17.85 -20.81
N VAL A 584 -6.09 -18.59 -19.74
CA VAL A 584 -5.27 -19.80 -19.75
C VAL A 584 -5.86 -20.85 -20.67
N GLU A 585 -7.19 -21.08 -20.60
CA GLU A 585 -7.87 -22.03 -21.48
C GLU A 585 -7.78 -21.60 -22.95
N ALA A 586 -8.01 -20.34 -23.26
CA ALA A 586 -7.93 -19.80 -24.61
C ALA A 586 -6.53 -19.97 -25.23
N LEU A 587 -5.48 -19.75 -24.44
CA LEU A 587 -4.09 -19.88 -24.89
C LEU A 587 -3.66 -21.35 -25.04
N ARG A 588 -4.01 -22.22 -24.08
CA ARG A 588 -3.70 -23.66 -24.14
C ARG A 588 -4.33 -24.36 -25.34
N LYS A 589 -5.56 -24.01 -25.71
CA LYS A 589 -6.24 -24.51 -26.93
C LYS A 589 -5.46 -24.20 -28.21
N ARG A 590 -4.59 -23.20 -28.17
CA ARG A 590 -3.74 -22.79 -29.31
C ARG A 590 -2.31 -23.28 -29.20
N GLY A 591 -1.96 -24.00 -28.14
CA GLY A 591 -0.61 -24.53 -27.93
C GLY A 591 0.41 -23.46 -27.51
N VAL A 592 -0.04 -22.32 -26.94
CA VAL A 592 0.85 -21.33 -26.31
C VAL A 592 1.38 -21.91 -25.01
N ASP A 593 2.66 -21.68 -24.72
CA ASP A 593 3.30 -22.11 -23.45
C ASP A 593 2.76 -21.24 -22.30
N VAL A 594 1.90 -21.81 -21.44
CA VAL A 594 1.26 -21.13 -20.30
C VAL A 594 1.50 -21.94 -19.04
N GLU A 595 2.27 -21.35 -18.12
CA GLU A 595 2.37 -21.82 -16.75
C GLU A 595 1.20 -21.22 -15.96
N TYR A 596 0.55 -22.01 -15.08
CA TYR A 596 -0.58 -21.54 -14.29
C TYR A 596 -0.50 -22.02 -12.85
N MET A 597 -0.46 -21.08 -11.92
CA MET A 597 -0.43 -21.31 -10.47
C MET A 597 -1.72 -20.82 -9.82
N VAL A 598 -2.37 -21.65 -9.03
CA VAL A 598 -3.51 -21.27 -8.18
C VAL A 598 -3.18 -21.62 -6.72
N LYS A 599 -3.51 -20.71 -5.80
CA LYS A 599 -3.37 -20.90 -4.36
C LYS A 599 -4.75 -20.87 -3.71
N ASP A 600 -5.18 -22.02 -3.14
CA ASP A 600 -6.53 -22.24 -2.63
C ASP A 600 -6.85 -21.42 -1.36
N ASN A 601 -5.82 -20.98 -0.62
CA ASN A 601 -5.92 -20.21 0.62
C ASN A 601 -5.48 -18.76 0.46
N GLU A 602 -5.56 -18.20 -0.77
CA GLU A 602 -5.19 -16.83 -1.09
C GLU A 602 -6.31 -16.08 -1.81
N GLY A 603 -6.29 -14.77 -1.62
CA GLY A 603 -7.21 -13.81 -2.25
C GLY A 603 -6.54 -12.98 -3.33
N HIS A 604 -6.80 -11.65 -3.30
CA HIS A 604 -6.22 -10.69 -4.24
C HIS A 604 -4.78 -10.37 -3.88
N GLY A 605 -3.88 -11.28 -4.23
CA GLY A 605 -2.47 -11.30 -3.83
C GLY A 605 -2.16 -12.37 -2.77
N PHE A 606 -0.90 -12.84 -2.74
CA PHE A 606 -0.46 -13.89 -1.83
C PHE A 606 0.12 -13.28 -0.55
N LEU A 607 -0.59 -13.44 0.56
CA LEU A 607 -0.15 -12.97 1.87
C LEU A 607 0.61 -14.03 2.66
N ASN A 608 0.30 -15.31 2.47
CA ASN A 608 0.99 -16.39 3.16
C ASN A 608 2.41 -16.55 2.63
N GLU A 609 3.39 -16.51 3.53
CA GLU A 609 4.82 -16.50 3.20
C GLU A 609 5.22 -17.66 2.27
N GLU A 610 4.73 -18.88 2.52
CA GLU A 610 4.98 -20.05 1.67
C GLU A 610 4.45 -19.91 0.24
N ASN A 611 3.31 -19.25 0.07
CA ASN A 611 2.72 -19.02 -1.24
C ASN A 611 3.48 -17.92 -2.01
N ARG A 612 3.96 -16.89 -1.29
CA ARG A 612 4.88 -15.89 -1.86
C ARG A 612 6.16 -16.54 -2.37
N PHE A 613 6.78 -17.40 -1.56
CA PHE A 613 7.99 -18.10 -1.97
C PHE A 613 7.77 -18.98 -3.20
N ASP A 614 6.65 -19.70 -3.28
CA ASP A 614 6.34 -20.52 -4.44
C ASP A 614 6.17 -19.67 -5.70
N PHE A 615 5.48 -18.52 -5.58
CA PHE A 615 5.25 -17.60 -6.69
C PHE A 615 6.55 -16.99 -7.21
N TYR A 616 7.37 -16.38 -6.33
CA TYR A 616 8.59 -15.71 -6.76
C TYR A 616 9.66 -16.69 -7.23
N ARG A 617 9.72 -17.90 -6.67
CA ARG A 617 10.57 -18.98 -7.19
C ARG A 617 10.14 -19.43 -8.59
N ALA A 618 8.85 -19.49 -8.87
CA ALA A 618 8.34 -19.79 -10.19
C ALA A 618 8.64 -18.64 -11.18
N MET A 619 8.44 -17.39 -10.77
CA MET A 619 8.77 -16.21 -11.55
C MET A 619 10.27 -16.14 -11.90
N GLU A 620 11.15 -16.41 -10.94
CA GLU A 620 12.61 -16.47 -11.17
C GLU A 620 12.97 -17.47 -12.26
N ARG A 621 12.48 -18.70 -12.16
CA ARG A 621 12.71 -19.73 -13.19
C ARG A 621 12.14 -19.32 -14.54
N PHE A 622 10.96 -18.71 -14.55
CA PHE A 622 10.29 -18.28 -15.77
C PHE A 622 11.09 -17.17 -16.48
N PHE A 623 11.50 -16.12 -15.78
CA PHE A 623 12.31 -15.06 -16.38
C PHE A 623 13.71 -15.55 -16.76
N SER A 624 14.36 -16.40 -15.97
CA SER A 624 15.64 -17.01 -16.34
C SER A 624 15.54 -17.80 -17.65
N LYS A 625 14.49 -18.58 -17.84
CA LYS A 625 14.24 -19.35 -19.07
C LYS A 625 14.05 -18.47 -20.30
N HIS A 626 13.34 -17.33 -20.17
CA HIS A 626 12.90 -16.55 -21.32
C HIS A 626 13.70 -15.27 -21.58
N LEU A 627 14.36 -14.72 -20.57
CA LEU A 627 15.20 -13.52 -20.70
C LEU A 627 16.72 -13.82 -20.66
N GLY A 628 17.08 -15.09 -20.44
CA GLY A 628 18.46 -15.57 -20.33
C GLY A 628 18.86 -15.86 -18.89
N SER A 629 19.90 -16.70 -18.70
CA SER A 629 20.40 -17.06 -17.37
C SER A 629 20.83 -15.82 -16.60
N LEU A 630 20.22 -15.63 -15.44
CA LEU A 630 20.46 -14.49 -14.54
C LEU A 630 21.61 -14.76 -13.55
N SER A 631 22.23 -15.94 -13.63
CA SER A 631 23.23 -16.46 -12.69
C SER A 631 24.68 -16.47 -13.21
N GLU A 632 24.94 -16.01 -14.45
CA GLU A 632 26.26 -16.13 -15.10
C GLU A 632 26.85 -14.78 -15.58
N GLN A 633 26.60 -13.68 -14.86
CA GLN A 633 27.31 -12.42 -15.15
C GLN A 633 28.25 -12.03 -14.02
#